data_62b531cf13b458fcff1e75f47f409e24
#
_entry.id   62b531cf13b458fcff1e75f47f409e24
#
_cell.length_a   1.000
_cell.length_b   1.000
_cell.length_c   1.000
_cell.angle_alpha   90.00
_cell.angle_beta   90.00
_cell.angle_gamma   90.00
#
_symmetry.space_group_name_H-M   'P 1'
#
loop_
_entity.id
_entity.type
_entity.pdbx_description
1 polymer ?
#
loop_
_entity_poly.entity_id
_entity_poly.type
_entity_poly.pdbx_seq_one_letter_code
_entity_poly.pdbx_strand_id
1 'polypeptide(L)'
;MNYHLGLRLDLCSVFTRWRELQDATEDYWRAFDFAPSVLDRLRRKGFRLGIISNWDLSARSTLTRQGLADYFDHIIISSEVGCEKPDEGIFRLALEKAGVSASRCLYVGDNYYDDAIGSMEVGMPSVIINRFERKGIGEIEGHPIIRDIREIEEYL
;
A
#
# COMPACT_ATOMS: atom_id res chain seq x y z
N MET A 1 -26.73 -5.41 -0.20
CA MET A 1 -26.50 -6.86 -0.42
C MET A 1 -27.50 -7.77 0.31
N ASN A 2 -28.21 -7.28 1.35
CA ASN A 2 -29.15 -8.08 2.14
C ASN A 2 -30.52 -8.35 1.47
N TYR A 3 -30.89 -7.60 0.46
CA TYR A 3 -32.22 -7.68 -0.16
C TYR A 3 -32.48 -8.96 -0.95
N HIS A 4 -31.44 -9.62 -1.43
CA HIS A 4 -31.57 -10.85 -2.22
C HIS A 4 -31.67 -12.14 -1.40
N LEU A 5 -31.32 -12.09 -0.12
CA LEU A 5 -31.32 -13.27 0.76
C LEU A 5 -32.45 -13.27 1.78
N GLY A 6 -33.29 -12.23 1.83
CA GLY A 6 -34.36 -12.09 2.83
C GLY A 6 -33.88 -12.04 4.28
N LEU A 7 -32.59 -11.82 4.49
CA LEU A 7 -31.98 -11.76 5.83
C LEU A 7 -32.18 -10.36 6.43
N ARG A 8 -32.79 -10.29 7.60
CA ARG A 8 -32.80 -9.09 8.42
C ARG A 8 -31.61 -9.14 9.36
N LEU A 9 -30.50 -8.55 8.93
CA LEU A 9 -29.32 -8.41 9.80
C LEU A 9 -29.36 -7.03 10.47
N ASP A 10 -29.15 -7.02 11.77
CA ASP A 10 -28.81 -5.80 12.49
C ASP A 10 -27.37 -5.40 12.09
N LEU A 11 -27.29 -4.45 11.18
CA LEU A 11 -26.01 -3.98 10.66
C LEU A 11 -25.12 -3.38 11.75
N CYS A 12 -25.70 -2.79 12.80
CA CYS A 12 -24.93 -2.27 13.92
C CYS A 12 -24.23 -3.39 14.69
N SER A 13 -24.97 -4.47 15.00
CA SER A 13 -24.39 -5.64 15.68
C SER A 13 -23.34 -6.33 14.81
N VAL A 14 -23.58 -6.47 13.50
CA VAL A 14 -22.61 -7.03 12.55
C VAL A 14 -21.35 -6.17 12.50
N PHE A 15 -21.51 -4.83 12.44
CA PHE A 15 -20.38 -3.91 12.37
C PHE A 15 -19.57 -3.89 13.68
N THR A 16 -20.27 -3.92 14.83
CA THR A 16 -19.62 -4.00 16.15
C THR A 16 -18.83 -5.29 16.27
N ARG A 17 -19.43 -6.43 15.90
CA ARG A 17 -18.75 -7.73 15.95
C ARG A 17 -17.57 -7.81 14.97
N TRP A 18 -17.72 -7.26 13.78
CA TRP A 18 -16.62 -7.16 12.82
C TRP A 18 -15.46 -6.33 13.38
N ARG A 19 -15.74 -5.19 14.01
CA ARG A 19 -14.72 -4.36 14.65
C ARG A 19 -14.02 -5.11 15.80
N GLU A 20 -14.78 -5.76 16.69
CA GLU A 20 -14.20 -6.60 17.75
C GLU A 20 -13.29 -7.69 17.21
N LEU A 21 -13.68 -8.32 16.09
CA LEU A 21 -12.86 -9.34 15.42
C LEU A 21 -11.63 -8.71 14.79
N GLN A 22 -11.72 -7.54 14.20
CA GLN A 22 -10.55 -6.81 13.67
C GLN A 22 -9.59 -6.44 14.80
N ASP A 23 -10.08 -5.88 15.89
CA ASP A 23 -9.27 -5.53 17.05
C ASP A 23 -8.58 -6.77 17.64
N ALA A 24 -9.29 -7.92 17.67
CA ALA A 24 -8.72 -9.20 18.08
C ALA A 24 -7.74 -9.80 17.05
N THR A 25 -7.81 -9.37 15.77
CA THR A 25 -6.95 -9.85 14.68
C THR A 25 -5.76 -8.93 14.40
N GLU A 26 -5.54 -7.89 15.19
CA GLU A 26 -4.36 -7.02 15.07
C GLU A 26 -3.02 -7.79 15.11
N ASP A 27 -3.00 -8.96 15.75
CA ASP A 27 -1.83 -9.83 15.80
C ASP A 27 -1.58 -10.65 14.52
N TYR A 28 -2.47 -10.62 13.52
CA TYR A 28 -2.29 -11.39 12.28
C TYR A 28 -1.43 -10.69 11.23
N TRP A 29 -1.28 -9.38 11.31
CA TRP A 29 -0.40 -8.65 10.40
C TRP A 29 1.05 -8.87 10.81
N ARG A 30 1.80 -9.54 9.93
CA ARG A 30 3.23 -9.75 10.12
C ARG A 30 3.99 -9.23 8.92
N ALA A 31 5.01 -8.46 9.20
CA ALA A 31 5.99 -8.09 8.19
C ALA A 31 6.68 -9.34 7.64
N PHE A 32 7.01 -9.33 6.36
CA PHE A 32 7.90 -10.36 5.83
C PHE A 32 9.28 -10.24 6.49
N ASP A 33 9.89 -11.35 6.87
CA ASP A 33 11.18 -11.39 7.57
C ASP A 33 12.29 -10.64 6.82
N PHE A 34 12.20 -10.57 5.49
CA PHE A 34 13.16 -9.86 4.65
C PHE A 34 12.88 -8.34 4.55
N ALA A 35 11.69 -7.85 4.92
CA ALA A 35 11.30 -6.47 4.69
C ALA A 35 12.27 -5.47 5.35
N PRO A 36 12.65 -5.60 6.63
CA PRO A 36 13.60 -4.68 7.25
C PRO A 36 14.94 -4.60 6.51
N SER A 37 15.44 -5.75 6.04
CA SER A 37 16.74 -5.81 5.35
C SER A 37 16.71 -5.11 4.00
N VAL A 38 15.59 -5.18 3.27
CA VAL A 38 15.40 -4.47 1.99
C VAL A 38 15.33 -2.97 2.23
N LEU A 39 14.51 -2.54 3.21
CA LEU A 39 14.33 -1.13 3.53
C LEU A 39 15.65 -0.49 4.00
N ASP A 40 16.42 -1.20 4.83
CA ASP A 40 17.76 -0.78 5.24
C ASP A 40 18.70 -0.56 4.06
N ARG A 41 18.74 -1.51 3.11
CA ARG A 41 19.59 -1.38 1.91
C ARG A 41 19.21 -0.17 1.07
N LEU A 42 17.91 0.05 0.86
CA LEU A 42 17.43 1.21 0.10
C LEU A 42 17.83 2.52 0.79
N ARG A 43 17.67 2.62 2.10
CA ARG A 43 18.09 3.81 2.85
C ARG A 43 19.61 4.03 2.79
N ARG A 44 20.43 2.99 2.90
CA ARG A 44 21.90 3.09 2.77
C ARG A 44 22.34 3.54 1.38
N LYS A 45 21.55 3.25 0.34
CA LYS A 45 21.76 3.77 -1.01
C LYS A 45 21.29 5.22 -1.19
N GLY A 46 20.75 5.84 -0.15
CA GLY A 46 20.31 7.24 -0.15
C GLY A 46 18.88 7.46 -0.62
N PHE A 47 18.08 6.39 -0.79
CA PHE A 47 16.67 6.54 -1.11
C PHE A 47 15.87 6.98 0.12
N ARG A 48 14.96 7.93 -0.10
CA ARG A 48 13.89 8.26 0.85
C ARG A 48 12.70 7.34 0.60
N LEU A 49 12.08 6.87 1.65
CA LEU A 49 11.01 5.90 1.58
C LEU A 49 9.69 6.52 2.04
N GLY A 50 8.60 6.19 1.35
CA GLY A 50 7.25 6.60 1.73
C GLY A 50 6.24 5.48 1.57
N ILE A 51 5.12 5.60 2.26
CA ILE A 51 3.94 4.73 2.13
C ILE A 51 2.76 5.56 1.66
N ILE A 52 2.01 5.01 0.69
CA ILE A 52 0.66 5.42 0.35
C ILE A 52 -0.22 4.17 0.45
N SER A 53 -1.19 4.15 1.35
CA SER A 53 -2.00 2.96 1.60
C SER A 53 -3.48 3.27 1.77
N ASN A 54 -4.32 2.47 1.09
CA ASN A 54 -5.74 2.41 1.36
C ASN A 54 -5.97 1.53 2.59
N TRP A 55 -6.02 2.16 3.76
CA TRP A 55 -6.16 1.48 5.03
C TRP A 55 -6.93 2.37 6.02
N ASP A 56 -7.40 1.77 7.09
CA ASP A 56 -8.04 2.46 8.21
C ASP A 56 -6.99 3.03 9.22
N LEU A 57 -7.48 3.57 10.32
CA LEU A 57 -6.65 4.21 11.34
C LEU A 57 -5.68 3.25 12.05
N SER A 58 -5.83 1.92 11.89
CA SER A 58 -4.93 0.92 12.49
C SER A 58 -3.58 0.80 11.77
N ALA A 59 -3.45 1.36 10.57
CA ALA A 59 -2.24 1.23 9.75
C ALA A 59 -0.97 1.67 10.48
N ARG A 60 -0.99 2.83 11.14
CA ARG A 60 0.19 3.36 11.84
C ARG A 60 0.59 2.49 13.02
N SER A 61 -0.38 2.07 13.85
CA SER A 61 -0.11 1.18 14.98
C SER A 61 0.43 -0.16 14.52
N THR A 62 -0.08 -0.68 13.40
CA THR A 62 0.41 -1.91 12.78
C THR A 62 1.85 -1.76 12.30
N LEU A 63 2.18 -0.71 11.56
CA LEU A 63 3.56 -0.45 11.12
C LEU A 63 4.53 -0.31 12.31
N THR A 64 4.11 0.38 13.37
CA THR A 64 4.91 0.56 14.58
C THR A 64 5.15 -0.77 15.29
N ARG A 65 4.10 -1.58 15.48
CA ARG A 65 4.24 -2.91 16.11
C ARG A 65 5.13 -3.85 15.31
N GLN A 66 5.11 -3.73 13.98
CA GLN A 66 5.97 -4.52 13.10
C GLN A 66 7.40 -3.96 12.97
N GLY A 67 7.72 -2.84 13.65
CA GLY A 67 9.03 -2.22 13.59
C GLY A 67 9.38 -1.62 12.23
N LEU A 68 8.35 -1.28 11.42
CA LEU A 68 8.54 -0.77 10.08
C LEU A 68 8.35 0.75 9.96
N ALA A 69 7.67 1.39 10.91
CA ALA A 69 7.30 2.80 10.81
C ALA A 69 8.51 3.73 10.60
N ASP A 70 9.61 3.48 11.30
CA ASP A 70 10.82 4.32 11.29
C ASP A 70 11.64 4.25 9.99
N TYR A 71 11.29 3.32 9.09
CA TYR A 71 11.91 3.27 7.76
C TYR A 71 11.37 4.34 6.82
N PHE A 72 10.18 4.90 7.09
CA PHE A 72 9.47 5.75 6.16
C PHE A 72 9.50 7.21 6.59
N ASP A 73 9.96 8.07 5.68
CA ASP A 73 10.00 9.53 5.89
C ASP A 73 8.57 10.12 5.84
N HIS A 74 7.68 9.49 5.07
CA HIS A 74 6.28 9.91 4.91
C HIS A 74 5.36 8.69 4.88
N ILE A 75 4.26 8.75 5.64
CA ILE A 75 3.22 7.72 5.67
C ILE A 75 1.89 8.42 5.39
N ILE A 76 1.25 8.06 4.28
CA ILE A 76 -0.03 8.60 3.81
C ILE A 76 -1.06 7.47 3.86
N ILE A 77 -2.06 7.61 4.70
CA ILE A 77 -3.13 6.62 4.89
C ILE A 77 -4.46 7.25 4.43
N SER A 78 -5.20 6.54 3.60
CA SER A 78 -6.44 7.04 3.00
C SER A 78 -7.45 7.53 4.03
N SER A 79 -7.66 6.79 5.12
CA SER A 79 -8.58 7.19 6.18
C SER A 79 -8.18 8.46 6.94
N GLU A 80 -6.90 8.84 6.92
CA GLU A 80 -6.41 10.07 7.56
C GLU A 80 -6.56 11.29 6.67
N VAL A 81 -6.48 11.09 5.34
CA VAL A 81 -6.45 12.19 4.38
C VAL A 81 -7.78 12.36 3.62
N GLY A 82 -8.71 11.40 3.78
CA GLY A 82 -10.03 11.45 3.15
C GLY A 82 -10.01 11.24 1.62
N CYS A 83 -8.93 10.65 1.10
CA CYS A 83 -8.73 10.36 -0.30
C CYS A 83 -8.03 9.00 -0.43
N GLU A 84 -8.42 8.17 -1.38
CA GLU A 84 -7.88 6.82 -1.54
C GLU A 84 -7.41 6.56 -2.98
N LYS A 85 -6.46 5.64 -3.15
CA LYS A 85 -6.03 5.18 -4.47
C LYS A 85 -7.22 4.52 -5.19
N PRO A 86 -7.36 4.70 -6.50
CA PRO A 86 -6.42 5.31 -7.44
C PRO A 86 -6.56 6.84 -7.62
N ASP A 87 -7.32 7.56 -6.77
CA ASP A 87 -7.46 9.01 -6.91
C ASP A 87 -6.08 9.69 -6.89
N GLU A 88 -5.83 10.56 -7.88
CA GLU A 88 -4.55 11.27 -8.03
C GLU A 88 -4.21 12.16 -6.80
N GLY A 89 -5.22 12.59 -6.07
CA GLY A 89 -5.07 13.48 -4.92
C GLY A 89 -4.16 12.88 -3.84
N ILE A 90 -4.27 11.57 -3.57
CA ILE A 90 -3.43 10.91 -2.55
C ILE A 90 -1.95 10.85 -2.98
N PHE A 91 -1.70 10.64 -4.29
CA PHE A 91 -0.34 10.61 -4.84
C PHE A 91 0.25 12.02 -4.88
N ARG A 92 -0.52 13.02 -5.29
CA ARG A 92 -0.10 14.44 -5.29
C ARG A 92 0.26 14.91 -3.89
N LEU A 93 -0.54 14.56 -2.88
CA LEU A 93 -0.25 14.85 -1.47
C LEU A 93 1.08 14.21 -1.02
N ALA A 94 1.33 12.97 -1.43
CA ALA A 94 2.58 12.28 -1.11
C ALA A 94 3.80 12.98 -1.74
N LEU A 95 3.69 13.38 -3.02
CA LEU A 95 4.74 14.12 -3.72
C LEU A 95 5.01 15.49 -3.08
N GLU A 96 3.94 16.21 -2.70
CA GLU A 96 4.05 17.49 -2.00
C GLU A 96 4.80 17.35 -0.67
N LYS A 97 4.37 16.38 0.16
CA LYS A 97 5.04 16.11 1.45
C LYS A 97 6.50 15.68 1.29
N ALA A 98 6.79 14.90 0.25
CA ALA A 98 8.15 14.48 -0.05
C ALA A 98 9.01 15.59 -0.66
N GLY A 99 8.39 16.62 -1.25
CA GLY A 99 9.09 17.72 -1.92
C GLY A 99 9.85 17.27 -3.15
N VAL A 100 9.30 16.32 -3.93
CA VAL A 100 9.96 15.75 -5.11
C VAL A 100 9.00 15.70 -6.30
N SER A 101 9.56 15.70 -7.52
CA SER A 101 8.77 15.47 -8.74
C SER A 101 8.43 14.00 -8.90
N ALA A 102 7.28 13.71 -9.52
CA ALA A 102 6.81 12.35 -9.77
C ALA A 102 7.83 11.50 -10.55
N SER A 103 8.50 12.09 -11.54
CA SER A 103 9.50 11.42 -12.37
C SER A 103 10.78 10.99 -11.60
N ARG A 104 10.96 11.46 -10.38
CA ARG A 104 12.08 11.09 -9.49
C ARG A 104 11.66 10.08 -8.41
N CYS A 105 10.43 9.60 -8.48
CA CYS A 105 9.89 8.59 -7.59
C CYS A 105 9.68 7.29 -8.37
N LEU A 106 9.70 6.18 -7.65
CA LEU A 106 9.24 4.90 -8.14
C LEU A 106 8.15 4.40 -7.19
N TYR A 107 6.96 4.13 -7.72
CA TYR A 107 5.89 3.54 -6.95
C TYR A 107 5.97 2.01 -7.02
N VAL A 108 5.76 1.34 -5.92
CA VAL A 108 5.78 -0.12 -5.85
C VAL A 108 4.52 -0.58 -5.14
N GLY A 109 3.70 -1.37 -5.83
CA GLY A 109 2.45 -1.88 -5.27
C GLY A 109 2.05 -3.23 -5.85
N ASP A 110 0.96 -3.81 -5.38
CA ASP A 110 0.49 -5.13 -5.83
C ASP A 110 -0.90 -5.10 -6.48
N ASN A 111 -1.53 -3.94 -6.50
CA ASN A 111 -2.82 -3.72 -7.16
C ASN A 111 -2.62 -2.89 -8.44
N TYR A 112 -2.87 -3.52 -9.60
CA TYR A 112 -2.70 -2.83 -10.88
C TYR A 112 -3.52 -1.54 -10.97
N TYR A 113 -4.81 -1.59 -10.61
CA TYR A 113 -5.69 -0.45 -10.74
C TYR A 113 -5.37 0.65 -9.73
N ASP A 114 -5.27 0.31 -8.46
CA ASP A 114 -5.04 1.31 -7.41
C ASP A 114 -3.62 1.87 -7.44
N ASP A 115 -2.63 1.02 -7.71
CA ASP A 115 -1.22 1.37 -7.58
C ASP A 115 -0.62 1.85 -8.89
N ALA A 116 -0.67 1.01 -9.94
CA ALA A 116 0.00 1.33 -11.19
C ALA A 116 -0.74 2.43 -11.97
N ILE A 117 -2.06 2.29 -12.16
CA ILE A 117 -2.84 3.30 -12.87
C ILE A 117 -2.84 4.61 -12.07
N GLY A 118 -3.14 4.57 -10.77
CA GLY A 118 -3.18 5.78 -9.95
C GLY A 118 -1.86 6.54 -9.89
N SER A 119 -0.72 5.85 -9.82
CA SER A 119 0.59 6.50 -9.85
C SER A 119 0.94 7.07 -11.23
N MET A 120 0.53 6.40 -12.32
CA MET A 120 0.72 6.90 -13.69
C MET A 120 0.00 8.21 -13.97
N GLU A 121 -1.22 8.38 -13.45
CA GLU A 121 -2.01 9.61 -13.64
C GLU A 121 -1.27 10.85 -13.13
N VAL A 122 -0.37 10.71 -12.18
CA VAL A 122 0.49 11.79 -11.70
C VAL A 122 1.90 11.79 -12.31
N GLY A 123 2.18 10.90 -13.25
CA GLY A 123 3.48 10.79 -13.93
C GLY A 123 4.56 10.10 -13.09
N MET A 124 4.18 9.27 -12.13
CA MET A 124 5.09 8.49 -11.30
C MET A 124 5.28 7.10 -11.91
N PRO A 125 6.49 6.71 -12.30
CA PRO A 125 6.78 5.33 -12.71
C PRO A 125 6.40 4.32 -11.65
N SER A 126 5.94 3.12 -12.06
CA SER A 126 5.55 2.07 -11.13
C SER A 126 6.11 0.70 -11.47
N VAL A 127 6.25 -0.12 -10.45
CA VAL A 127 6.58 -1.54 -10.51
C VAL A 127 5.49 -2.32 -9.77
N ILE A 128 5.02 -3.42 -10.36
CA ILE A 128 3.97 -4.25 -9.77
C ILE A 128 4.60 -5.48 -9.12
N ILE A 129 4.24 -5.73 -7.87
CA ILE A 129 4.60 -6.97 -7.18
C ILE A 129 3.51 -8.01 -7.43
N ASN A 130 3.84 -9.10 -8.13
CA ASN A 130 2.96 -10.25 -8.35
C ASN A 130 3.43 -11.50 -7.59
N ARG A 131 3.52 -11.40 -6.27
CA ARG A 131 4.03 -12.46 -5.40
C ARG A 131 3.25 -13.77 -5.50
N PHE A 132 1.94 -13.67 -5.71
CA PHE A 132 1.03 -14.82 -5.72
C PHE A 132 0.68 -15.30 -7.13
N GLU A 133 1.42 -14.86 -8.14
CA GLU A 133 1.21 -15.23 -9.55
C GLU A 133 -0.25 -15.08 -9.98
N ARG A 134 -0.87 -13.95 -9.59
CA ARG A 134 -2.25 -13.64 -9.97
C ARG A 134 -2.36 -13.64 -11.49
N LYS A 135 -3.36 -14.36 -12.01
CA LYS A 135 -3.62 -14.45 -13.45
C LYS A 135 -3.90 -13.08 -14.05
N GLY A 136 -3.39 -12.85 -15.26
CA GLY A 136 -3.56 -11.60 -15.98
C GLY A 136 -2.56 -10.50 -15.61
N ILE A 137 -1.97 -10.53 -14.42
CA ILE A 137 -0.97 -9.52 -14.03
C ILE A 137 0.30 -9.66 -14.88
N GLY A 138 0.75 -10.87 -15.17
CA GLY A 138 1.92 -11.10 -16.00
C GLY A 138 1.77 -10.72 -17.49
N GLU A 139 0.55 -10.41 -17.92
CA GLU A 139 0.21 -10.01 -19.29
C GLU A 139 0.10 -8.48 -19.44
N ILE A 140 0.29 -7.73 -18.34
CA ILE A 140 0.19 -6.27 -18.35
C ILE A 140 1.43 -5.68 -19.01
N GLU A 141 1.23 -4.91 -20.08
CA GLU A 141 2.26 -4.18 -20.75
C GLU A 141 2.53 -2.81 -20.12
N GLY A 142 3.75 -2.33 -20.23
CA GLY A 142 4.12 -0.97 -19.81
C GLY A 142 4.54 -0.81 -18.34
N HIS A 143 4.42 -1.88 -17.54
CA HIS A 143 4.89 -1.88 -16.15
C HIS A 143 5.81 -3.06 -15.87
N PRO A 144 6.99 -2.84 -15.28
CA PRO A 144 7.80 -3.93 -14.75
C PRO A 144 7.03 -4.71 -13.70
N ILE A 145 7.13 -6.04 -13.75
CA ILE A 145 6.48 -6.95 -12.81
C ILE A 145 7.58 -7.75 -12.11
N ILE A 146 7.58 -7.68 -10.79
CA ILE A 146 8.49 -8.43 -9.94
C ILE A 146 7.68 -9.40 -9.05
N ARG A 147 8.31 -10.45 -8.59
CA ARG A 147 7.68 -11.40 -7.66
C ARG A 147 7.77 -10.94 -6.21
N ASP A 148 8.81 -10.13 -5.92
CA ASP A 148 9.14 -9.77 -4.54
C ASP A 148 9.88 -8.44 -4.51
N ILE A 149 9.68 -7.66 -3.45
CA ILE A 149 10.36 -6.37 -3.26
C ILE A 149 11.89 -6.49 -3.26
N ARG A 150 12.45 -7.66 -3.04
CA ARG A 150 13.91 -7.89 -3.09
C ARG A 150 14.50 -7.67 -4.48
N GLU A 151 13.68 -7.75 -5.53
CA GLU A 151 14.07 -7.55 -6.92
C GLU A 151 14.07 -6.05 -7.33
N ILE A 152 13.58 -5.17 -6.45
CA ILE A 152 13.36 -3.76 -6.77
C ILE A 152 14.64 -3.03 -7.20
N GLU A 153 15.79 -3.49 -6.72
CA GLU A 153 17.07 -2.84 -6.99
C GLU A 153 17.47 -2.87 -8.48
N GLU A 154 16.86 -3.72 -9.29
CA GLU A 154 17.06 -3.77 -10.74
C GLU A 154 16.38 -2.60 -11.48
N TYR A 155 15.51 -1.87 -10.79
CA TYR A 155 14.69 -0.78 -11.36
C TYR A 155 15.00 0.61 -10.77
N LEU A 156 16.07 0.71 -9.99
CA LEU A 156 16.45 1.93 -9.26
C LEU A 156 17.65 2.66 -9.88
#